data_9d63d3160fefb09e41a5d5556b45e2b1
#
_entry.id   9d63d3160fefb09e41a5d5556b45e2b1
#
_cell.length_a   1.000
_cell.length_b   1.000
_cell.length_c   1.000
_cell.angle_alpha   90.00
_cell.angle_beta   90.00
_cell.angle_gamma   90.00
#
_symmetry.space_group_name_H-M   'P 1'
#
loop_
_entity.id
_entity.type
_entity.pdbx_description
1 polymer ?
#
loop_
_entity_poly.entity_id
_entity_poly.type
_entity_poly.pdbx_seq_one_letter_code
_entity_poly.pdbx_strand_id
1 'polypeptide(L)'
;MEKCGAEVLLGTHGVVEPRKRETYRGSFELDSPDDTKPTTSDTSPASREGAVTPAPVDVVGAGLAGSEAAWQLAERGVPVRLYDMKPERLSPAHSSPDFAELVCSNSLRANTLGNAVGLLKEEMRQLGSLIIRVADETKVPAGKALAVDRVEFSRGITEAIETHPNIEIVRERVTSIPESRPVIIATGPLTDSELAEDLGRALGEEYLYFYDAISPTLYLDSIDESIVFRASRYDTGDDEAGDYLNVPLSREQYEDFVAELLDAETVPLHEFEAAMYFEGCLPIEEIARRGPQTLAFGPMKPVGLADPRTGLRPHAVVQLRQEDQSGTLWNLVGCQTKLRVGEQKRIFRMLPGLEAGVFARFGSIHRNTYVNAPVQLDERLQLRSRKGVHLAGQMAG
;
A
#
# COMPACT_ATOMS: atom_id res chain seq x y z
N MET A 1 14.51 54.50 -16.68
CA MET A 1 14.84 54.01 -18.03
C MET A 1 15.33 52.59 -17.83
N GLU A 2 14.71 51.49 -18.23
CA GLU A 2 13.67 51.21 -19.20
C GLU A 2 12.81 50.04 -18.69
N LYS A 3 11.53 50.08 -19.02
CA LYS A 3 10.56 49.03 -18.76
C LYS A 3 10.74 47.92 -19.79
N CYS A 4 10.74 46.67 -19.37
CA CYS A 4 10.42 45.54 -20.24
C CYS A 4 9.22 44.79 -19.65
N GLY A 5 8.11 44.87 -20.37
CA GLY A 5 6.86 44.22 -20.04
C GLY A 5 6.87 42.76 -20.51
N ALA A 6 6.24 41.90 -19.73
CA ALA A 6 5.83 40.57 -20.14
C ALA A 6 4.30 40.52 -20.15
N GLU A 7 3.72 40.42 -21.33
CA GLU A 7 2.30 40.16 -21.54
C GLU A 7 1.94 38.75 -21.11
N VAL A 8 0.99 38.67 -20.17
CA VAL A 8 0.33 37.41 -19.79
C VAL A 8 -0.88 37.21 -20.71
N LEU A 9 -0.80 36.23 -21.58
CA LEU A 9 -1.94 35.73 -22.36
C LEU A 9 -2.94 35.02 -21.44
N LEU A 10 -4.03 35.71 -21.13
CA LEU A 10 -5.22 35.11 -20.51
C LEU A 10 -6.01 34.30 -21.56
N GLY A 11 -5.89 32.98 -21.49
CA GLY A 11 -6.77 32.06 -22.22
C GLY A 11 -8.16 32.05 -21.58
N THR A 12 -9.16 32.32 -22.39
CA THR A 12 -10.59 32.37 -22.06
C THR A 12 -11.07 30.96 -21.66
N HIS A 13 -11.50 30.81 -20.41
CA HIS A 13 -12.24 29.64 -19.95
C HIS A 13 -13.67 29.70 -20.43
N GLY A 14 -14.03 28.78 -21.34
CA GLY A 14 -15.42 28.51 -21.68
C GLY A 14 -16.14 27.84 -20.50
N VAL A 15 -17.22 28.45 -20.05
CA VAL A 15 -18.13 27.92 -19.05
C VAL A 15 -18.87 26.74 -19.66
N VAL A 16 -18.62 25.51 -19.14
CA VAL A 16 -19.40 24.31 -19.49
C VAL A 16 -20.62 24.26 -18.57
N GLU A 17 -21.81 24.45 -19.15
CA GLU A 17 -23.09 24.28 -18.45
C GLU A 17 -23.28 22.79 -18.05
N PRO A 18 -23.85 22.48 -16.86
CA PRO A 18 -24.11 21.12 -16.42
C PRO A 18 -25.26 20.50 -17.22
N ARG A 19 -25.00 19.41 -17.93
CA ARG A 19 -26.02 18.57 -18.56
C ARG A 19 -26.98 18.02 -17.51
N LYS A 20 -28.28 18.17 -17.78
CA LYS A 20 -29.40 17.61 -17.00
C LYS A 20 -29.28 16.08 -16.92
N ARG A 21 -29.43 15.54 -15.70
CA ARG A 21 -29.56 14.10 -15.45
C ARG A 21 -30.84 13.58 -16.10
N GLU A 22 -30.73 12.75 -17.12
CA GLU A 22 -31.84 11.90 -17.56
C GLU A 22 -31.89 10.68 -16.63
N THR A 23 -33.00 10.54 -15.94
CA THR A 23 -33.32 9.37 -15.11
C THR A 23 -33.71 8.22 -16.02
N TYR A 24 -32.82 7.25 -16.18
CA TYR A 24 -33.14 5.98 -16.81
C TYR A 24 -33.97 5.14 -15.82
N ARG A 25 -35.29 5.06 -16.03
CA ARG A 25 -36.14 4.03 -15.44
C ARG A 25 -36.26 2.88 -16.44
N GLY A 26 -35.40 1.88 -16.31
CA GLY A 26 -35.57 0.59 -16.96
C GLY A 26 -36.11 -0.41 -15.93
N SER A 27 -37.38 -0.77 -16.07
CA SER A 27 -37.98 -1.90 -15.36
C SER A 27 -37.47 -3.19 -16.01
N PHE A 28 -36.70 -3.98 -15.29
CA PHE A 28 -36.42 -5.37 -15.65
C PHE A 28 -37.51 -6.25 -15.08
N GLU A 29 -38.38 -6.77 -15.93
CA GLU A 29 -39.25 -7.90 -15.61
C GLU A 29 -38.42 -9.18 -15.62
N LEU A 30 -38.44 -9.89 -14.49
CA LEU A 30 -37.86 -11.23 -14.38
C LEU A 30 -38.93 -12.24 -14.85
N ASP A 31 -38.69 -12.84 -16.00
CA ASP A 31 -39.47 -14.01 -16.44
C ASP A 31 -39.14 -15.22 -15.56
N SER A 32 -40.18 -15.82 -15.01
CA SER A 32 -40.12 -17.05 -14.24
C SER A 32 -39.83 -18.26 -15.15
N PRO A 33 -38.95 -19.19 -14.78
CA PRO A 33 -38.74 -20.38 -15.61
C PRO A 33 -39.86 -21.39 -15.44
N ASP A 34 -40.35 -21.87 -16.58
CA ASP A 34 -41.36 -22.88 -16.80
C ASP A 34 -40.90 -24.29 -16.30
N ASP A 35 -41.75 -24.92 -15.47
CA ASP A 35 -41.57 -26.27 -14.93
C ASP A 35 -41.85 -27.32 -16.00
N THR A 36 -40.86 -27.71 -16.79
CA THR A 36 -40.95 -28.95 -17.61
C THR A 36 -39.86 -29.93 -17.20
N LYS A 37 -40.31 -31.03 -16.57
CA LYS A 37 -39.48 -32.20 -16.24
C LYS A 37 -38.85 -32.80 -17.50
N PRO A 38 -37.54 -33.06 -17.55
CA PRO A 38 -36.98 -33.91 -18.58
C PRO A 38 -37.07 -35.38 -18.20
N THR A 39 -37.56 -36.16 -19.14
CA THR A 39 -37.58 -37.62 -19.14
C THR A 39 -36.15 -38.20 -19.09
N THR A 40 -36.00 -39.18 -18.20
CA THR A 40 -34.78 -40.00 -18.07
C THR A 40 -34.48 -40.73 -19.36
N SER A 41 -33.37 -40.44 -20.00
CA SER A 41 -32.70 -41.31 -20.96
C SER A 41 -31.34 -41.69 -20.38
N ASP A 42 -31.21 -42.96 -20.17
CA ASP A 42 -30.04 -43.72 -19.78
C ASP A 42 -28.93 -43.53 -20.82
N THR A 43 -27.88 -42.76 -20.49
CA THR A 43 -26.66 -42.78 -21.26
C THR A 43 -25.47 -42.94 -20.30
N SER A 44 -24.90 -44.12 -20.37
CA SER A 44 -23.61 -44.52 -19.79
C SER A 44 -22.58 -43.39 -19.88
N PRO A 45 -21.77 -43.12 -18.84
CA PRO A 45 -20.75 -42.10 -18.93
C PRO A 45 -19.66 -42.54 -19.92
N ALA A 46 -19.64 -41.89 -21.06
CA ALA A 46 -18.47 -41.95 -21.93
C ALA A 46 -17.23 -41.46 -21.13
N SER A 47 -16.26 -42.37 -21.03
CA SER A 47 -14.94 -42.10 -20.49
C SER A 47 -14.40 -40.83 -21.16
N ARG A 48 -14.27 -39.75 -20.38
CA ARG A 48 -13.52 -38.53 -20.80
C ARG A 48 -12.04 -38.88 -20.87
N GLU A 49 -11.63 -39.42 -22.01
CA GLU A 49 -10.21 -39.56 -22.35
C GLU A 49 -9.58 -38.13 -22.42
N GLY A 50 -8.54 -37.94 -21.62
CA GLY A 50 -7.51 -36.95 -21.86
C GLY A 50 -7.91 -35.49 -21.67
N ALA A 51 -8.39 -35.09 -20.49
CA ALA A 51 -8.30 -33.69 -20.11
C ALA A 51 -6.80 -33.34 -19.96
N VAL A 52 -6.24 -32.71 -21.00
CA VAL A 52 -4.88 -32.15 -20.93
C VAL A 52 -4.91 -31.10 -19.82
N THR A 53 -4.30 -31.45 -18.70
CA THR A 53 -4.11 -30.46 -17.62
C THR A 53 -3.32 -29.28 -18.22
N PRO A 54 -3.85 -28.05 -18.17
CA PRO A 54 -3.12 -26.92 -18.73
C PRO A 54 -1.76 -26.78 -18.05
N ALA A 55 -0.75 -26.38 -18.81
CA ALA A 55 0.57 -26.11 -18.23
C ALA A 55 0.43 -25.04 -17.12
N PRO A 56 1.17 -25.18 -16.02
CA PRO A 56 1.07 -24.22 -14.92
C PRO A 56 1.53 -22.83 -15.38
N VAL A 57 0.89 -21.81 -14.82
CA VAL A 57 1.31 -20.42 -14.96
C VAL A 57 2.34 -20.10 -13.87
N ASP A 58 3.49 -19.59 -14.28
CA ASP A 58 4.50 -19.13 -13.34
C ASP A 58 4.17 -17.72 -12.83
N VAL A 59 4.14 -17.57 -11.51
CA VAL A 59 4.00 -16.28 -10.83
C VAL A 59 5.24 -16.05 -9.99
N VAL A 60 5.96 -14.97 -10.25
CA VAL A 60 7.22 -14.63 -9.58
C VAL A 60 6.99 -13.51 -8.58
N GLY A 61 7.19 -13.81 -7.30
CA GLY A 61 6.98 -12.92 -6.16
C GLY A 61 5.63 -13.17 -5.46
N ALA A 62 5.68 -13.57 -4.19
CA ALA A 62 4.51 -13.80 -3.34
C ALA A 62 4.18 -12.60 -2.44
N GLY A 63 4.34 -11.37 -2.96
CA GLY A 63 3.81 -10.14 -2.37
C GLY A 63 2.29 -10.06 -2.56
N LEU A 64 1.69 -8.89 -2.24
CA LEU A 64 0.24 -8.67 -2.39
C LEU A 64 -0.27 -9.04 -3.79
N ALA A 65 0.38 -8.53 -4.83
CA ALA A 65 -0.05 -8.73 -6.21
C ALA A 65 0.14 -10.17 -6.70
N GLY A 66 1.25 -10.81 -6.34
CA GLY A 66 1.53 -12.18 -6.75
C GLY A 66 0.65 -13.21 -6.02
N SER A 67 0.41 -13.04 -4.73
CA SER A 67 -0.51 -13.87 -3.96
C SER A 67 -1.94 -13.75 -4.50
N GLU A 68 -2.41 -12.54 -4.81
CA GLU A 68 -3.71 -12.33 -5.44
C GLU A 68 -3.78 -12.96 -6.84
N ALA A 69 -2.75 -12.79 -7.68
CA ALA A 69 -2.71 -13.37 -9.01
C ALA A 69 -2.73 -14.91 -8.97
N ALA A 70 -1.93 -15.51 -8.09
CA ALA A 70 -1.90 -16.95 -7.88
C ALA A 70 -3.26 -17.48 -7.41
N TRP A 71 -3.86 -16.82 -6.43
CA TRP A 71 -5.20 -17.15 -5.93
C TRP A 71 -6.26 -17.11 -7.02
N GLN A 72 -6.33 -16.01 -7.76
CA GLN A 72 -7.34 -15.81 -8.80
C GLN A 72 -7.21 -16.81 -9.96
N LEU A 73 -6.00 -17.21 -10.32
CA LEU A 73 -5.76 -18.27 -11.31
C LEU A 73 -6.20 -19.63 -10.77
N ALA A 74 -5.78 -19.95 -9.56
CA ALA A 74 -6.03 -21.24 -8.92
C ALA A 74 -7.52 -21.50 -8.66
N GLU A 75 -8.28 -20.49 -8.19
CA GLU A 75 -9.74 -20.53 -8.03
C GLU A 75 -10.48 -20.76 -9.36
N ARG A 76 -9.87 -20.43 -10.49
CA ARG A 76 -10.39 -20.72 -11.84
C ARG A 76 -9.90 -22.04 -12.42
N GLY A 77 -9.27 -22.88 -11.59
CA GLY A 77 -8.79 -24.21 -11.99
C GLY A 77 -7.50 -24.18 -12.83
N VAL A 78 -6.79 -23.05 -12.87
CA VAL A 78 -5.51 -22.96 -13.55
C VAL A 78 -4.39 -23.33 -12.57
N PRO A 79 -3.55 -24.36 -12.88
CA PRO A 79 -2.40 -24.67 -12.05
C PRO A 79 -1.39 -23.51 -12.02
N VAL A 80 -0.83 -23.24 -10.85
CA VAL A 80 0.12 -22.15 -10.63
C VAL A 80 1.39 -22.68 -9.97
N ARG A 81 2.56 -22.18 -10.41
CA ARG A 81 3.80 -22.25 -9.64
C ARG A 81 4.13 -20.85 -9.12
N LEU A 82 4.06 -20.68 -7.83
CA LEU A 82 4.35 -19.42 -7.16
C LEU A 82 5.77 -19.42 -6.61
N TYR A 83 6.62 -18.59 -7.20
CA TYR A 83 8.02 -18.44 -6.80
C TYR A 83 8.19 -17.32 -5.77
N ASP A 84 8.91 -17.60 -4.68
CA ASP A 84 9.34 -16.60 -3.72
C ASP A 84 10.70 -16.94 -3.13
N MET A 85 11.56 -15.94 -2.97
CA MET A 85 12.90 -16.11 -2.40
C MET A 85 12.91 -16.29 -0.88
N LYS A 86 11.79 -16.01 -0.22
CA LYS A 86 11.64 -16.21 1.24
C LYS A 86 11.38 -17.69 1.56
N PRO A 87 11.84 -18.20 2.71
CA PRO A 87 12.56 -17.53 3.79
C PRO A 87 14.08 -17.42 3.59
N GLU A 88 14.66 -18.05 2.56
CA GLU A 88 16.12 -18.12 2.39
C GLU A 88 16.75 -16.74 2.22
N ARG A 89 16.05 -15.84 1.56
CA ARG A 89 16.49 -14.47 1.35
C ARG A 89 15.34 -13.46 1.55
N LEU A 90 15.56 -12.50 2.43
CA LEU A 90 14.66 -11.37 2.62
C LEU A 90 15.13 -10.16 1.81
N SER A 91 14.20 -9.33 1.31
CA SER A 91 14.55 -8.01 0.80
C SER A 91 14.90 -7.08 1.96
N PRO A 92 15.53 -5.92 1.70
CA PRO A 92 15.88 -4.96 2.77
C PRO A 92 14.73 -4.47 3.63
N ALA A 93 13.47 -4.56 3.13
CA ALA A 93 12.28 -4.11 3.85
C ALA A 93 11.46 -5.23 4.51
N HIS A 94 11.71 -6.50 4.13
CA HIS A 94 10.99 -7.64 4.69
C HIS A 94 11.68 -8.19 5.95
N SER A 95 10.88 -8.66 6.88
CA SER A 95 11.32 -9.24 8.15
C SER A 95 10.69 -10.62 8.46
N SER A 96 9.62 -10.97 7.73
CA SER A 96 8.87 -12.22 7.89
C SER A 96 9.09 -13.17 6.72
N PRO A 97 9.04 -14.49 6.96
CA PRO A 97 9.02 -15.52 5.90
C PRO A 97 7.67 -15.56 5.17
N ASP A 98 6.61 -14.95 5.75
CA ASP A 98 5.25 -15.01 5.25
C ASP A 98 5.07 -14.24 3.95
N PHE A 99 4.05 -14.64 3.17
CA PHE A 99 3.66 -13.95 1.95
C PHE A 99 2.92 -12.64 2.26
N ALA A 100 2.84 -11.75 1.28
CA ALA A 100 2.10 -10.49 1.34
C ALA A 100 2.43 -9.61 2.57
N GLU A 101 3.65 -9.67 3.11
CA GLU A 101 4.07 -8.83 4.23
C GLU A 101 3.92 -7.34 3.86
N LEU A 102 3.21 -6.59 4.73
CA LEU A 102 3.03 -5.15 4.58
C LEU A 102 4.25 -4.40 5.14
N VAL A 103 5.13 -3.93 4.29
CA VAL A 103 6.42 -3.34 4.70
C VAL A 103 6.33 -1.85 5.06
N CYS A 104 5.47 -1.07 4.41
CA CYS A 104 5.35 0.37 4.63
C CYS A 104 4.28 0.71 5.67
N SER A 105 3.03 0.45 5.35
CA SER A 105 1.86 0.80 6.17
C SER A 105 0.95 -0.41 6.34
N ASN A 106 0.31 -0.55 7.51
CA ASN A 106 -0.73 -1.55 7.71
C ASN A 106 -2.10 -1.09 7.19
N SER A 107 -2.20 0.11 6.63
CA SER A 107 -3.45 0.64 6.09
C SER A 107 -3.55 0.43 4.59
N LEU A 108 -4.66 -0.17 4.18
CA LEU A 108 -5.08 -0.30 2.79
C LEU A 108 -5.95 0.89 2.33
N ARG A 109 -5.82 2.06 2.99
CA ARG A 109 -6.58 3.31 2.71
C ARG A 109 -8.07 3.20 3.05
N ALA A 110 -8.87 4.18 2.55
CA ALA A 110 -10.30 4.28 2.83
C ALA A 110 -11.08 3.00 2.48
N ASN A 111 -12.08 2.66 3.31
CA ASN A 111 -12.95 1.49 3.16
C ASN A 111 -14.43 1.88 2.93
N THR A 112 -14.73 3.16 2.84
CA THR A 112 -16.10 3.65 2.65
C THR A 112 -16.47 3.75 1.18
N LEU A 113 -17.68 3.33 0.78
CA LEU A 113 -18.16 3.34 -0.60
C LEU A 113 -18.23 4.74 -1.23
N GLY A 114 -18.33 5.79 -0.42
CA GLY A 114 -18.28 7.19 -0.89
C GLY A 114 -16.90 7.66 -1.37
N ASN A 115 -15.90 6.80 -1.32
CA ASN A 115 -14.53 7.05 -1.74
C ASN A 115 -14.12 6.05 -2.83
N ALA A 116 -13.45 6.52 -3.89
CA ALA A 116 -13.04 5.67 -5.02
C ALA A 116 -12.23 4.44 -4.59
N VAL A 117 -11.34 4.59 -3.61
CA VAL A 117 -10.53 3.47 -3.09
C VAL A 117 -11.38 2.46 -2.31
N GLY A 118 -12.41 2.93 -1.60
CA GLY A 118 -13.37 2.06 -0.91
C GLY A 118 -14.28 1.31 -1.88
N LEU A 119 -14.73 1.99 -2.95
CA LEU A 119 -15.50 1.36 -4.02
C LEU A 119 -14.69 0.25 -4.71
N LEU A 120 -13.42 0.51 -5.06
CA LEU A 120 -12.54 -0.49 -5.63
C LEU A 120 -12.41 -1.73 -4.74
N LYS A 121 -12.32 -1.56 -3.41
CA LYS A 121 -12.27 -2.72 -2.50
C LYS A 121 -13.56 -3.53 -2.51
N GLU A 122 -14.71 -2.86 -2.64
CA GLU A 122 -15.98 -3.57 -2.76
C GLU A 122 -16.06 -4.38 -4.07
N GLU A 123 -15.60 -3.82 -5.18
CA GLU A 123 -15.48 -4.55 -6.44
C GLU A 123 -14.54 -5.76 -6.29
N MET A 124 -13.41 -5.60 -5.60
CA MET A 124 -12.49 -6.72 -5.30
C MET A 124 -13.14 -7.79 -4.42
N ARG A 125 -13.99 -7.41 -3.42
CA ARG A 125 -14.76 -8.39 -2.62
C ARG A 125 -15.68 -9.23 -3.51
N GLN A 126 -16.40 -8.60 -4.41
CA GLN A 126 -17.28 -9.28 -5.37
C GLN A 126 -16.53 -10.19 -6.33
N LEU A 127 -15.26 -9.89 -6.64
CA LEU A 127 -14.38 -10.73 -7.44
C LEU A 127 -13.71 -11.86 -6.64
N GLY A 128 -13.98 -12.00 -5.34
CA GLY A 128 -13.40 -13.03 -4.50
C GLY A 128 -11.91 -12.81 -4.18
N SER A 129 -11.48 -11.55 -3.99
CA SER A 129 -10.10 -11.21 -3.66
C SER A 129 -9.67 -11.86 -2.34
N LEU A 130 -8.57 -12.60 -2.37
CA LEU A 130 -7.91 -13.15 -1.18
C LEU A 130 -7.43 -12.02 -0.27
N ILE A 131 -6.77 -11.02 -0.84
CA ILE A 131 -6.18 -9.90 -0.11
C ILE A 131 -7.25 -9.16 0.70
N ILE A 132 -8.39 -8.84 0.09
CA ILE A 132 -9.45 -8.09 0.79
C ILE A 132 -10.19 -8.97 1.80
N ARG A 133 -10.41 -10.25 1.52
CA ARG A 133 -10.99 -11.20 2.47
C ARG A 133 -10.18 -11.26 3.77
N VAL A 134 -8.88 -11.54 3.66
CA VAL A 134 -8.00 -11.63 4.83
C VAL A 134 -7.85 -10.27 5.52
N ALA A 135 -7.86 -9.16 4.76
CA ALA A 135 -7.85 -7.82 5.36
C ALA A 135 -9.10 -7.53 6.20
N ASP A 136 -10.28 -7.97 5.76
CA ASP A 136 -11.52 -7.82 6.54
C ASP A 136 -11.53 -8.70 7.81
N GLU A 137 -10.88 -9.87 7.77
CA GLU A 137 -10.75 -10.81 8.91
C GLU A 137 -9.73 -10.31 9.96
N THR A 138 -8.70 -9.58 9.54
CA THR A 138 -7.58 -9.16 10.40
C THR A 138 -7.55 -7.65 10.67
N LYS A 139 -8.68 -6.97 10.44
CA LYS A 139 -8.78 -5.52 10.61
C LYS A 139 -8.52 -5.06 12.05
N VAL A 140 -7.91 -3.89 12.17
CA VAL A 140 -7.71 -3.15 13.42
C VAL A 140 -8.39 -1.78 13.33
N PRO A 141 -8.71 -1.12 14.48
CA PRO A 141 -9.33 0.20 14.51
C PRO A 141 -8.49 1.25 13.75
N ALA A 142 -9.10 1.93 12.78
CA ALA A 142 -8.44 2.98 11.98
C ALA A 142 -9.43 3.96 11.32
N GLY A 143 -10.55 4.28 11.97
CA GLY A 143 -11.58 5.18 11.47
C GLY A 143 -12.17 4.70 10.14
N LYS A 144 -12.11 5.54 9.12
CA LYS A 144 -12.62 5.21 7.76
C LYS A 144 -11.65 4.40 6.89
N ALA A 145 -10.47 4.05 7.41
CA ALA A 145 -9.50 3.24 6.69
C ALA A 145 -9.68 1.75 7.00
N LEU A 146 -9.31 0.88 6.06
CA LEU A 146 -9.07 -0.52 6.31
C LEU A 146 -7.60 -0.66 6.72
N ALA A 147 -7.34 -0.81 8.02
CA ALA A 147 -6.03 -1.18 8.54
C ALA A 147 -6.10 -2.59 9.12
N VAL A 148 -4.98 -3.30 9.09
CA VAL A 148 -4.91 -4.70 9.47
C VAL A 148 -3.80 -4.95 10.49
N ASP A 149 -3.94 -6.00 11.28
CA ASP A 149 -2.82 -6.61 11.99
C ASP A 149 -1.86 -7.21 10.95
N ARG A 150 -0.62 -6.70 10.89
CA ARG A 150 0.34 -7.09 9.84
C ARG A 150 0.70 -8.56 9.88
N VAL A 151 0.86 -9.11 11.08
CA VAL A 151 1.31 -10.50 11.27
C VAL A 151 0.18 -11.45 10.92
N GLU A 152 -1.02 -11.21 11.46
CA GLU A 152 -2.19 -12.03 11.19
C GLU A 152 -2.58 -11.98 9.71
N PHE A 153 -2.47 -10.81 9.08
CA PHE A 153 -2.75 -10.63 7.66
C PHE A 153 -1.79 -11.46 6.77
N SER A 154 -0.48 -11.34 6.99
CA SER A 154 0.51 -12.09 6.22
C SER A 154 0.35 -13.60 6.43
N ARG A 155 0.13 -14.02 7.69
CA ARG A 155 -0.10 -15.43 8.03
C ARG A 155 -1.35 -15.97 7.34
N GLY A 156 -2.47 -15.28 7.41
CA GLY A 156 -3.73 -15.74 6.78
C GLY A 156 -3.63 -15.89 5.27
N ILE A 157 -2.90 -14.98 4.59
CA ILE A 157 -2.63 -15.12 3.16
C ILE A 157 -1.71 -16.32 2.89
N THR A 158 -0.66 -16.49 3.68
CA THR A 158 0.28 -17.61 3.55
C THR A 158 -0.44 -18.94 3.68
N GLU A 159 -1.23 -19.12 4.74
CA GLU A 159 -2.02 -20.34 4.98
C GLU A 159 -3.00 -20.63 3.83
N ALA A 160 -3.69 -19.60 3.31
CA ALA A 160 -4.61 -19.77 2.19
C ALA A 160 -3.91 -20.24 0.92
N ILE A 161 -2.74 -19.68 0.62
CA ILE A 161 -1.93 -20.04 -0.55
C ILE A 161 -1.32 -21.45 -0.39
N GLU A 162 -0.77 -21.78 0.80
CA GLU A 162 -0.13 -23.06 1.08
C GLU A 162 -1.10 -24.25 1.06
N THR A 163 -2.35 -24.00 1.39
CA THR A 163 -3.40 -25.04 1.42
C THR A 163 -4.14 -25.20 0.10
N HIS A 164 -3.92 -24.31 -0.88
CA HIS A 164 -4.67 -24.36 -2.13
C HIS A 164 -4.16 -25.47 -3.08
N PRO A 165 -5.00 -26.42 -3.52
CA PRO A 165 -4.56 -27.61 -4.27
C PRO A 165 -3.99 -27.32 -5.66
N ASN A 166 -4.30 -26.15 -6.26
CA ASN A 166 -3.83 -25.74 -7.59
C ASN A 166 -2.61 -24.80 -7.52
N ILE A 167 -2.00 -24.57 -6.34
CA ILE A 167 -0.83 -23.72 -6.18
C ILE A 167 0.35 -24.57 -5.67
N GLU A 168 1.39 -24.66 -6.48
CA GLU A 168 2.69 -25.19 -6.10
C GLU A 168 3.59 -24.03 -5.67
N ILE A 169 4.12 -24.09 -4.45
CA ILE A 169 5.05 -23.07 -3.94
C ILE A 169 6.48 -23.52 -4.23
N VAL A 170 7.24 -22.65 -4.89
CA VAL A 170 8.65 -22.85 -5.19
C VAL A 170 9.45 -21.79 -4.43
N ARG A 171 10.09 -22.22 -3.34
CA ARG A 171 10.96 -21.36 -2.51
C ARG A 171 12.32 -21.21 -3.18
N GLU A 172 12.37 -20.38 -4.22
CA GLU A 172 13.56 -20.18 -5.05
C GLU A 172 13.69 -18.72 -5.47
N ARG A 173 14.93 -18.23 -5.48
CA ARG A 173 15.28 -16.92 -6.01
C ARG A 173 15.30 -16.95 -7.53
N VAL A 174 14.40 -16.24 -8.15
CA VAL A 174 14.37 -16.05 -9.62
C VAL A 174 15.24 -14.87 -10.02
N THR A 175 16.28 -15.11 -10.81
CA THR A 175 17.28 -14.10 -11.21
C THR A 175 17.14 -13.63 -12.66
N SER A 176 16.29 -14.30 -13.44
CA SER A 176 15.97 -13.94 -14.82
C SER A 176 14.51 -14.23 -15.13
N ILE A 177 13.95 -13.58 -16.13
CA ILE A 177 12.58 -13.83 -16.57
C ILE A 177 12.45 -15.29 -17.03
N PRO A 178 11.58 -16.11 -16.37
CA PRO A 178 11.37 -17.50 -16.76
C PRO A 178 11.06 -17.67 -18.25
N GLU A 179 11.45 -18.76 -18.85
CA GLU A 179 11.13 -19.05 -20.25
C GLU A 179 9.71 -19.59 -20.46
N SER A 180 9.10 -20.14 -19.41
CA SER A 180 7.69 -20.59 -19.42
C SER A 180 6.74 -19.46 -19.83
N ARG A 181 5.64 -19.83 -20.51
CA ARG A 181 4.62 -18.87 -20.95
C ARG A 181 3.22 -19.44 -20.74
N PRO A 182 2.30 -18.63 -20.18
CA PRO A 182 2.50 -17.27 -19.69
C PRO A 182 3.25 -17.24 -18.34
N VAL A 183 3.90 -16.10 -18.03
CA VAL A 183 4.53 -15.80 -16.75
C VAL A 183 4.06 -14.43 -16.25
N ILE A 184 3.81 -14.33 -14.94
CA ILE A 184 3.46 -13.08 -14.24
C ILE A 184 4.61 -12.69 -13.33
N ILE A 185 5.22 -11.54 -13.56
CA ILE A 185 6.25 -10.97 -12.68
C ILE A 185 5.54 -10.00 -11.73
N ALA A 186 5.51 -10.34 -10.45
CA ALA A 186 4.81 -9.62 -9.38
C ALA A 186 5.72 -9.36 -8.17
N THR A 187 7.01 -9.17 -8.43
CA THR A 187 8.06 -9.01 -7.40
C THR A 187 8.01 -7.67 -6.67
N GLY A 188 7.14 -6.78 -7.11
CA GLY A 188 6.95 -5.47 -6.49
C GLY A 188 8.15 -4.52 -6.68
N PRO A 189 8.17 -3.41 -5.93
CA PRO A 189 9.17 -2.36 -6.12
C PRO A 189 10.57 -2.75 -5.64
N LEU A 190 10.69 -3.75 -4.75
CA LEU A 190 11.95 -4.26 -4.20
C LEU A 190 12.41 -5.53 -4.94
N THR A 191 12.24 -5.56 -6.25
CA THR A 191 12.70 -6.64 -7.13
C THR A 191 14.19 -6.90 -6.93
N ASP A 192 14.56 -8.19 -6.88
CA ASP A 192 15.96 -8.61 -6.80
C ASP A 192 16.81 -8.01 -7.94
N SER A 193 18.03 -7.60 -7.65
CA SER A 193 18.88 -6.85 -8.58
C SER A 193 19.14 -7.58 -9.90
N GLU A 194 19.39 -8.89 -9.87
CA GLU A 194 19.68 -9.66 -11.10
C GLU A 194 18.43 -9.79 -11.98
N LEU A 195 17.27 -10.08 -11.40
CA LEU A 195 15.99 -10.09 -12.13
C LEU A 195 15.65 -8.69 -12.65
N ALA A 196 15.93 -7.67 -11.85
CA ALA A 196 15.75 -6.29 -12.23
C ALA A 196 16.60 -5.93 -13.47
N GLU A 197 17.86 -6.33 -13.50
CA GLU A 197 18.74 -6.14 -14.66
C GLU A 197 18.24 -6.89 -15.91
N ASP A 198 17.72 -8.12 -15.74
CA ASP A 198 17.17 -8.90 -16.87
C ASP A 198 15.89 -8.26 -17.42
N LEU A 199 15.01 -7.75 -16.54
CA LEU A 199 13.86 -6.94 -16.94
C LEU A 199 14.30 -5.70 -17.73
N GLY A 200 15.35 -4.99 -17.31
CA GLY A 200 15.90 -3.83 -18.02
C GLY A 200 16.38 -4.18 -19.43
N ARG A 201 17.10 -5.26 -19.54
CA ARG A 201 17.49 -5.73 -20.88
C ARG A 201 16.30 -6.03 -21.78
N ALA A 202 15.23 -6.61 -21.21
CA ALA A 202 14.00 -6.88 -21.94
C ALA A 202 13.22 -5.61 -22.32
N LEU A 203 13.32 -4.55 -21.52
CA LEU A 203 12.67 -3.26 -21.75
C LEU A 203 13.46 -2.35 -22.70
N GLY A 204 14.77 -2.58 -22.84
CA GLY A 204 15.65 -1.77 -23.70
C GLY A 204 15.87 -0.34 -23.20
N GLU A 205 15.49 -0.04 -21.98
CA GLU A 205 15.60 1.28 -21.33
C GLU A 205 16.14 1.17 -19.92
N GLU A 206 16.70 2.26 -19.40
CA GLU A 206 17.00 2.38 -17.98
C GLU A 206 15.72 2.33 -17.15
N TYR A 207 15.81 1.67 -15.98
CA TYR A 207 14.69 1.62 -15.04
C TYR A 207 14.33 3.01 -14.57
N LEU A 208 13.03 3.22 -14.40
CA LEU A 208 12.55 4.28 -13.56
C LEU A 208 12.67 3.80 -12.08
N TYR A 209 13.20 4.64 -11.23
CA TYR A 209 13.28 4.36 -9.80
C TYR A 209 12.77 5.58 -9.02
N PHE A 210 12.28 5.31 -7.81
CA PHE A 210 11.93 6.33 -6.84
C PHE A 210 12.28 5.87 -5.43
N TYR A 211 12.44 6.81 -4.54
CA TYR A 211 12.68 6.52 -3.14
C TYR A 211 11.38 6.59 -2.34
N ASP A 212 11.20 5.62 -1.46
CA ASP A 212 10.07 5.46 -0.56
C ASP A 212 10.58 5.32 0.87
N ALA A 213 9.93 6.02 1.82
CA ALA A 213 10.30 5.98 3.21
C ALA A 213 9.21 5.35 4.08
N ILE A 214 9.63 4.70 5.16
CA ILE A 214 8.79 4.02 6.13
C ILE A 214 8.79 4.81 7.43
N SER A 215 7.65 4.86 8.13
CA SER A 215 7.48 5.48 9.44
C SER A 215 7.90 4.55 10.58
N PRO A 216 8.42 5.08 11.70
CA PRO A 216 8.68 4.30 12.91
C PRO A 216 7.41 3.80 13.59
N THR A 217 7.58 2.70 14.36
CA THR A 217 6.54 2.10 15.19
C THR A 217 7.05 1.99 16.63
N LEU A 218 6.21 2.35 17.63
CA LEU A 218 6.52 2.32 19.05
C LEU A 218 5.66 1.29 19.78
N TYR A 219 6.12 0.86 20.97
CA TYR A 219 5.32 0.12 21.92
C TYR A 219 4.44 1.06 22.75
N LEU A 220 3.18 0.69 22.95
CA LEU A 220 2.19 1.49 23.71
C LEU A 220 2.66 1.76 25.15
N ASP A 221 3.21 0.76 25.83
CA ASP A 221 3.67 0.86 27.23
C ASP A 221 4.80 1.87 27.44
N SER A 222 5.40 2.37 26.36
CA SER A 222 6.42 3.43 26.38
C SER A 222 5.88 4.82 26.04
N ILE A 223 4.58 4.94 25.79
CA ILE A 223 3.89 6.19 25.46
C ILE A 223 3.17 6.71 26.71
N ASP A 224 3.36 7.97 27.06
CA ASP A 224 2.64 8.60 28.17
C ASP A 224 1.21 8.97 27.77
N GLU A 225 0.26 8.08 28.08
CA GLU A 225 -1.15 8.27 27.77
C GLU A 225 -1.81 9.42 28.57
N SER A 226 -1.13 10.02 29.56
CA SER A 226 -1.61 11.23 30.22
C SER A 226 -1.41 12.50 29.39
N ILE A 227 -0.48 12.46 28.41
CA ILE A 227 -0.14 13.56 27.50
C ILE A 227 -0.84 13.40 26.16
N VAL A 228 -0.84 12.18 25.58
CA VAL A 228 -1.55 11.91 24.35
C VAL A 228 -3.05 11.72 24.58
N PHE A 229 -3.87 11.89 23.54
CA PHE A 229 -5.32 11.68 23.65
C PHE A 229 -5.86 10.87 22.48
N ARG A 230 -6.93 10.10 22.72
CA ARG A 230 -7.62 9.33 21.67
C ARG A 230 -8.63 10.22 20.97
N ALA A 231 -8.57 10.26 19.64
CA ALA A 231 -9.57 10.89 18.78
C ALA A 231 -9.34 10.49 17.32
N SER A 232 -10.39 10.51 16.52
CA SER A 232 -10.33 10.40 15.06
C SER A 232 -10.66 11.74 14.41
N ARG A 233 -10.00 12.07 13.29
CA ARG A 233 -10.32 13.29 12.53
C ARG A 233 -11.66 13.10 11.82
N TYR A 234 -12.52 14.09 11.94
CA TYR A 234 -13.83 14.12 11.26
C TYR A 234 -14.79 13.01 11.72
N ASP A 235 -14.61 12.47 12.92
CA ASP A 235 -15.60 11.58 13.50
C ASP A 235 -16.88 12.35 13.80
N THR A 236 -17.94 11.90 13.16
CA THR A 236 -19.33 12.29 13.44
C THR A 236 -20.12 11.07 13.94
N GLY A 237 -19.45 9.99 14.34
CA GLY A 237 -20.03 8.71 14.75
C GLY A 237 -20.05 8.50 16.26
N ASP A 238 -20.82 7.50 16.68
CA ASP A 238 -21.15 7.16 18.06
C ASP A 238 -20.01 6.56 18.90
N ASP A 239 -18.78 6.43 18.35
CA ASP A 239 -17.62 5.93 19.09
C ASP A 239 -16.89 7.05 19.83
N GLU A 240 -17.13 7.14 21.14
CA GLU A 240 -16.56 8.18 22.02
C GLU A 240 -15.02 8.11 22.15
N ALA A 241 -14.36 7.01 21.78
CA ALA A 241 -12.94 6.80 22.09
C ALA A 241 -11.95 7.22 21.00
N GLY A 242 -12.35 7.26 19.72
CA GLY A 242 -11.45 7.53 18.58
C GLY A 242 -10.35 6.48 18.38
N ASP A 243 -9.97 6.23 17.12
CA ASP A 243 -9.07 5.13 16.72
C ASP A 243 -7.58 5.50 16.70
N TYR A 244 -7.25 6.76 16.92
CA TYR A 244 -5.86 7.25 16.88
C TYR A 244 -5.44 7.82 18.23
N LEU A 245 -4.18 7.56 18.60
CA LEU A 245 -3.52 8.36 19.62
C LEU A 245 -2.97 9.64 18.98
N ASN A 246 -3.19 10.76 19.62
CA ASN A 246 -2.83 12.08 19.11
C ASN A 246 -1.85 12.75 20.07
N VAL A 247 -0.68 13.09 19.54
CA VAL A 247 0.36 13.84 20.25
C VAL A 247 0.15 15.32 19.94
N PRO A 248 -0.32 16.14 20.90
CA PRO A 248 -0.52 17.57 20.69
C PRO A 248 0.81 18.31 20.80
N LEU A 249 1.06 19.25 19.88
CA LEU A 249 2.21 20.16 19.95
C LEU A 249 1.74 21.60 20.10
N SER A 250 2.37 22.35 21.03
CA SER A 250 2.33 23.79 21.04
C SER A 250 3.08 24.36 19.83
N ARG A 251 2.97 25.67 19.59
CA ARG A 251 3.75 26.33 18.54
C ARG A 251 5.26 26.19 18.77
N GLU A 252 5.72 26.42 19.98
CA GLU A 252 7.13 26.34 20.38
C GLU A 252 7.66 24.90 20.17
N GLN A 253 6.97 23.89 20.71
CA GLN A 253 7.35 22.47 20.52
C GLN A 253 7.39 22.06 19.04
N TYR A 254 6.49 22.58 18.22
CA TYR A 254 6.48 22.34 16.80
C TYR A 254 7.68 22.99 16.08
N GLU A 255 7.97 24.25 16.41
CA GLU A 255 9.07 25.00 15.81
C GLU A 255 10.43 24.38 16.18
N ASP A 256 10.62 23.97 17.44
CA ASP A 256 11.81 23.25 17.91
C ASP A 256 11.93 21.87 17.23
N PHE A 257 10.84 21.11 17.13
CA PHE A 257 10.84 19.83 16.44
C PHE A 257 11.24 19.96 14.95
N VAL A 258 10.71 20.95 14.26
CA VAL A 258 11.04 21.21 12.84
C VAL A 258 12.50 21.63 12.68
N ALA A 259 13.01 22.50 13.57
CA ALA A 259 14.39 22.95 13.53
C ALA A 259 15.37 21.76 13.71
N GLU A 260 15.16 20.96 14.74
CA GLU A 260 15.99 19.78 15.02
C GLU A 260 15.87 18.69 13.95
N LEU A 261 14.68 18.52 13.36
CA LEU A 261 14.45 17.60 12.24
C LEU A 261 15.26 18.00 10.99
N LEU A 262 15.37 19.31 10.72
CA LEU A 262 16.08 19.81 9.56
C LEU A 262 17.62 19.76 9.72
N ASP A 263 18.12 19.80 10.95
CA ASP A 263 19.54 19.70 11.29
C ASP A 263 20.02 18.24 11.45
N ALA A 264 19.11 17.30 11.54
CA ALA A 264 19.39 15.89 11.83
C ALA A 264 20.11 15.17 10.69
N GLU A 265 21.01 14.23 11.04
CA GLU A 265 21.72 13.41 10.08
C GLU A 265 20.82 12.42 9.37
N THR A 266 20.92 12.36 8.05
CA THR A 266 20.15 11.44 7.20
C THR A 266 21.02 10.32 6.62
N VAL A 267 20.39 9.23 6.19
CA VAL A 267 21.04 8.19 5.40
C VAL A 267 21.33 8.77 4.01
N PRO A 268 22.58 8.71 3.51
CA PRO A 268 22.91 9.18 2.18
C PRO A 268 22.21 8.31 1.12
N LEU A 269 21.68 8.94 0.08
CA LEU A 269 21.26 8.27 -1.14
C LEU A 269 22.47 7.97 -2.03
N HIS A 270 22.31 7.14 -3.06
CA HIS A 270 23.41 6.86 -3.98
C HIS A 270 23.90 8.13 -4.68
N GLU A 271 25.23 8.32 -4.76
CA GLU A 271 25.90 9.59 -5.14
C GLU A 271 25.57 10.08 -6.56
N PHE A 272 25.06 9.21 -7.45
CA PHE A 272 24.79 9.54 -8.86
C PHE A 272 23.32 9.67 -9.21
N GLU A 273 22.41 9.60 -8.23
CA GLU A 273 20.98 9.58 -8.47
C GLU A 273 20.32 10.87 -7.96
N ALA A 274 19.60 11.57 -8.84
CA ALA A 274 18.69 12.61 -8.39
C ALA A 274 17.64 11.98 -7.47
N ALA A 275 17.44 12.52 -6.27
CA ALA A 275 16.48 12.01 -5.30
C ALA A 275 15.04 12.21 -5.83
N MET A 276 14.52 11.22 -6.55
CA MET A 276 13.11 11.16 -6.92
C MET A 276 12.36 10.45 -5.81
N TYR A 277 11.51 11.18 -5.10
CA TYR A 277 10.67 10.63 -4.06
C TYR A 277 9.24 10.43 -4.58
N PHE A 278 8.59 9.37 -4.12
CA PHE A 278 7.15 9.23 -4.29
C PHE A 278 6.42 10.17 -3.32
N GLU A 279 5.60 11.08 -3.84
CA GLU A 279 4.92 12.11 -3.02
C GLU A 279 4.08 11.53 -1.86
N GLY A 280 3.50 10.34 -2.02
CA GLY A 280 2.71 9.69 -0.98
C GLY A 280 3.53 9.13 0.19
N CYS A 281 4.84 8.95 0.01
CA CYS A 281 5.77 8.39 1.01
C CYS A 281 7.02 9.28 1.17
N LEU A 282 6.85 10.58 0.96
CA LEU A 282 7.93 11.57 1.08
C LEU A 282 8.45 11.60 2.53
N PRO A 283 9.78 11.54 2.75
CA PRO A 283 10.34 11.69 4.07
C PRO A 283 9.91 12.99 4.75
N ILE A 284 9.60 12.93 6.04
CA ILE A 284 9.09 14.07 6.82
C ILE A 284 10.05 15.25 6.80
N GLU A 285 11.37 15.01 6.84
CA GLU A 285 12.41 16.02 6.72
C GLU A 285 12.41 16.70 5.34
N GLU A 286 12.04 16.00 4.28
CA GLU A 286 11.89 16.61 2.95
C GLU A 286 10.61 17.46 2.86
N ILE A 287 9.54 17.05 3.53
CA ILE A 287 8.32 17.87 3.66
C ILE A 287 8.64 19.14 4.45
N ALA A 288 9.40 19.03 5.56
CA ALA A 288 9.80 20.16 6.39
C ALA A 288 10.65 21.18 5.62
N ARG A 289 11.55 20.74 4.73
CA ARG A 289 12.38 21.62 3.86
C ARG A 289 11.56 22.49 2.91
N ARG A 290 10.33 22.09 2.57
CA ARG A 290 9.44 22.89 1.72
C ARG A 290 8.91 24.14 2.41
N GLY A 291 9.06 24.24 3.73
CA GLY A 291 8.71 25.44 4.49
C GLY A 291 8.35 25.14 5.96
N PRO A 292 8.53 26.11 6.86
CA PRO A 292 8.44 25.89 8.31
C PRO A 292 7.03 25.49 8.80
N GLN A 293 5.99 25.75 8.02
CA GLN A 293 4.61 25.39 8.38
C GLN A 293 4.06 24.19 7.56
N THR A 294 4.86 23.63 6.66
CA THR A 294 4.38 22.59 5.73
C THR A 294 3.85 21.37 6.47
N LEU A 295 4.50 20.95 7.55
CA LEU A 295 4.03 19.80 8.35
C LEU A 295 2.71 20.10 9.06
N ALA A 296 2.54 21.30 9.62
CA ALA A 296 1.32 21.69 10.34
C ALA A 296 0.09 21.85 9.40
N PHE A 297 0.30 22.13 8.11
CA PHE A 297 -0.76 22.12 7.09
C PHE A 297 -0.89 20.80 6.34
N GLY A 298 0.10 19.92 6.49
CA GLY A 298 0.19 18.60 5.87
C GLY A 298 -0.12 17.46 6.84
N PRO A 299 0.86 16.54 7.09
CA PRO A 299 0.63 15.34 7.90
C PRO A 299 0.28 15.64 9.36
N MET A 300 0.79 16.73 9.92
CA MET A 300 0.57 17.13 11.32
C MET A 300 -0.58 18.14 11.49
N LYS A 301 -1.46 18.30 10.49
CA LYS A 301 -2.58 19.26 10.60
C LYS A 301 -3.47 18.93 11.82
N PRO A 302 -3.86 19.92 12.64
CA PRO A 302 -4.70 19.69 13.83
C PRO A 302 -6.20 19.79 13.54
N VAL A 303 -6.62 19.88 12.28
CA VAL A 303 -8.01 20.06 11.88
C VAL A 303 -8.86 18.86 12.31
N GLY A 304 -10.00 19.13 12.97
CA GLY A 304 -10.92 18.11 13.48
C GLY A 304 -10.47 17.46 14.80
N LEU A 305 -9.41 18.00 15.45
CA LEU A 305 -8.89 17.50 16.72
C LEU A 305 -8.89 18.63 17.75
N ALA A 306 -9.43 18.37 18.93
CA ALA A 306 -9.32 19.21 20.11
C ALA A 306 -8.75 18.36 21.26
N ASP A 307 -7.81 18.90 22.01
CA ASP A 307 -7.28 18.23 23.20
C ASP A 307 -8.36 18.23 24.29
N PRO A 308 -8.86 17.08 24.72
CA PRO A 308 -9.96 17.00 25.69
C PRO A 308 -9.60 17.57 27.07
N ARG A 309 -8.31 17.68 27.40
CA ARG A 309 -7.82 18.25 28.68
C ARG A 309 -7.92 19.76 28.72
N THR A 310 -7.74 20.41 27.57
CA THR A 310 -7.74 21.87 27.46
C THR A 310 -8.98 22.42 26.76
N GLY A 311 -9.66 21.58 25.97
CA GLY A 311 -10.71 21.99 25.03
C GLY A 311 -10.21 22.79 23.83
N LEU A 312 -8.89 22.98 23.73
CA LEU A 312 -8.26 23.78 22.68
C LEU A 312 -7.71 22.93 21.55
N ARG A 313 -7.68 23.53 20.36
CA ARG A 313 -7.04 22.93 19.19
C ARG A 313 -5.53 23.15 19.31
N PRO A 314 -4.70 22.09 19.28
CA PRO A 314 -3.24 22.20 19.24
C PRO A 314 -2.73 22.97 18.00
N HIS A 315 -1.50 23.44 18.04
CA HIS A 315 -0.86 24.04 16.84
C HIS A 315 -0.58 22.99 15.76
N ALA A 316 -0.10 21.82 16.16
CA ALA A 316 0.10 20.66 15.29
C ALA A 316 -0.22 19.38 16.07
N VAL A 317 -0.45 18.27 15.36
CA VAL A 317 -0.73 16.95 15.96
C VAL A 317 -0.02 15.86 15.18
N VAL A 318 0.79 15.06 15.85
CA VAL A 318 1.26 13.78 15.30
C VAL A 318 0.25 12.70 15.70
N GLN A 319 -0.25 11.96 14.72
CA GLN A 319 -1.15 10.83 14.97
C GLN A 319 -0.38 9.52 15.01
N LEU A 320 -0.76 8.64 15.94
CA LEU A 320 -0.29 7.26 15.94
C LEU A 320 -1.47 6.34 15.62
N ARG A 321 -1.22 5.34 14.78
CA ARG A 321 -2.20 4.34 14.38
C ARG A 321 -1.79 2.98 14.91
N GLN A 322 -2.79 2.24 15.42
CA GLN A 322 -2.62 0.86 15.86
C GLN A 322 -2.16 -0.06 14.73
N GLU A 323 -1.21 -0.95 15.00
CA GLU A 323 -0.65 -1.89 14.01
C GLU A 323 -0.97 -3.36 14.29
N ASP A 324 -1.44 -3.71 15.48
CA ASP A 324 -1.77 -5.06 15.90
C ASP A 324 -3.16 -5.11 16.58
N GLN A 325 -3.79 -6.28 16.62
CA GLN A 325 -5.11 -6.46 17.26
C GLN A 325 -5.05 -6.23 18.76
N SER A 326 -3.93 -6.54 19.41
CA SER A 326 -3.74 -6.34 20.86
C SER A 326 -3.53 -4.88 21.25
N GLY A 327 -3.32 -3.98 20.29
CA GLY A 327 -3.10 -2.56 20.53
C GLY A 327 -1.75 -2.24 21.17
N THR A 328 -0.77 -3.13 21.04
CA THR A 328 0.55 -2.96 21.65
C THR A 328 1.52 -2.17 20.79
N LEU A 329 1.27 -2.10 19.48
CA LEU A 329 2.14 -1.44 18.51
C LEU A 329 1.44 -0.25 17.84
N TRP A 330 2.13 0.90 17.80
CA TRP A 330 1.59 2.16 17.28
C TRP A 330 2.56 2.83 16.31
N ASN A 331 2.11 3.04 15.08
CA ASN A 331 2.88 3.65 14.01
C ASN A 331 2.68 5.17 13.95
N LEU A 332 3.78 5.92 13.81
CA LEU A 332 3.78 7.38 13.61
C LEU A 332 3.28 7.72 12.21
N VAL A 333 2.04 8.16 12.09
CA VAL A 333 1.41 8.46 10.79
C VAL A 333 2.00 9.73 10.18
N GLY A 334 2.46 9.64 8.93
CA GLY A 334 3.04 10.77 8.21
C GLY A 334 4.47 11.13 8.64
N CYS A 335 5.13 10.25 9.40
CA CYS A 335 6.51 10.41 9.86
C CYS A 335 7.48 9.46 9.16
N GLN A 336 7.23 9.15 7.88
CA GLN A 336 8.20 8.43 7.05
C GLN A 336 9.52 9.19 7.05
N THR A 337 10.64 8.49 7.17
CA THR A 337 11.91 9.18 7.36
C THR A 337 13.11 8.41 6.80
N LYS A 338 14.13 9.16 6.38
CA LYS A 338 15.48 8.68 6.06
C LYS A 338 16.51 9.06 7.12
N LEU A 339 16.07 9.53 8.29
CA LEU A 339 16.96 9.83 9.41
C LEU A 339 17.75 8.59 9.84
N ARG A 340 19.00 8.77 10.26
CA ARG A 340 19.74 7.70 10.91
C ARG A 340 19.05 7.25 12.21
N VAL A 341 19.22 5.99 12.60
CA VAL A 341 18.53 5.41 13.78
C VAL A 341 18.76 6.22 15.07
N GLY A 342 19.98 6.75 15.27
CA GLY A 342 20.29 7.63 16.40
C GLY A 342 19.44 8.90 16.41
N GLU A 343 19.32 9.54 15.23
CA GLU A 343 18.54 10.74 15.04
C GLU A 343 17.02 10.47 15.19
N GLN A 344 16.53 9.34 14.70
CA GLN A 344 15.13 8.97 14.90
C GLN A 344 14.78 8.89 16.38
N LYS A 345 15.64 8.28 17.21
CA LYS A 345 15.46 8.24 18.67
C LYS A 345 15.46 9.64 19.28
N ARG A 346 16.40 10.49 18.87
CA ARG A 346 16.54 11.85 19.38
C ARG A 346 15.33 12.70 19.02
N ILE A 347 15.00 12.75 17.74
CA ILE A 347 13.96 13.64 17.19
C ILE A 347 12.56 13.21 17.61
N PHE A 348 12.19 11.94 17.44
CA PHE A 348 10.83 11.52 17.79
C PHE A 348 10.55 11.46 19.30
N ARG A 349 11.60 11.41 20.15
CA ARG A 349 11.47 11.57 21.59
C ARG A 349 11.30 13.03 22.05
N MET A 350 11.41 14.01 21.18
CA MET A 350 11.03 15.39 21.46
C MET A 350 9.51 15.59 21.44
N LEU A 351 8.76 14.65 20.87
CA LEU A 351 7.31 14.71 20.81
C LEU A 351 6.71 14.47 22.21
N PRO A 352 5.78 15.33 22.69
CA PRO A 352 5.18 15.22 24.00
C PRO A 352 4.53 13.85 24.24
N GLY A 353 4.92 13.19 25.34
CA GLY A 353 4.47 11.84 25.67
C GLY A 353 5.23 10.71 25.01
N LEU A 354 6.24 11.02 24.18
CA LEU A 354 7.11 10.03 23.56
C LEU A 354 8.57 10.10 24.07
N GLU A 355 8.85 10.85 25.13
CA GLU A 355 10.19 11.06 25.69
C GLU A 355 10.85 9.73 26.08
N ALA A 356 10.07 8.78 26.62
CA ALA A 356 10.49 7.44 26.97
C ALA A 356 10.25 6.41 25.85
N GLY A 357 9.82 6.83 24.67
CA GLY A 357 9.38 5.97 23.59
C GLY A 357 10.37 4.87 23.22
N VAL A 358 9.89 3.62 23.19
CA VAL A 358 10.62 2.44 22.78
C VAL A 358 10.18 2.03 21.36
N PHE A 359 11.10 2.04 20.43
CA PHE A 359 10.80 1.74 19.03
C PHE A 359 10.82 0.23 18.78
N ALA A 360 9.67 -0.30 18.37
CA ALA A 360 9.55 -1.67 17.88
C ALA A 360 10.18 -1.79 16.47
N ARG A 361 10.07 -0.72 15.67
CA ARG A 361 10.67 -0.62 14.34
C ARG A 361 11.06 0.83 14.04
N PHE A 362 12.22 1.01 13.41
CA PHE A 362 12.65 2.30 12.91
C PHE A 362 12.16 2.55 11.50
N GLY A 363 12.03 3.81 11.16
CA GLY A 363 11.85 4.24 9.77
C GLY A 363 13.06 3.92 8.92
N SER A 364 12.84 3.71 7.64
CA SER A 364 13.90 3.42 6.68
C SER A 364 13.52 3.93 5.30
N ILE A 365 14.54 4.10 4.44
CA ILE A 365 14.35 4.51 3.06
C ILE A 365 14.74 3.36 2.13
N HIS A 366 13.95 3.14 1.08
CA HIS A 366 14.18 2.11 0.10
C HIS A 366 14.18 2.68 -1.31
N ARG A 367 15.01 2.13 -2.17
CA ARG A 367 14.98 2.38 -3.60
C ARG A 367 14.04 1.40 -4.25
N ASN A 368 13.00 1.92 -4.88
CA ASN A 368 11.97 1.17 -5.57
C ASN A 368 12.21 1.18 -7.08
N THR A 369 11.99 0.04 -7.72
CA THR A 369 12.03 -0.11 -9.17
C THR A 369 10.61 -0.15 -9.71
N TYR A 370 10.35 0.56 -10.83
CA TYR A 370 9.08 0.47 -11.54
C TYR A 370 9.29 0.61 -13.04
N VAL A 371 8.28 0.20 -13.81
CA VAL A 371 8.29 0.22 -15.26
C VAL A 371 7.41 1.34 -15.79
N ASN A 372 7.84 2.03 -16.83
CA ASN A 372 6.99 2.99 -17.54
C ASN A 372 5.88 2.24 -18.31
N ALA A 373 4.83 1.81 -17.56
CA ALA A 373 3.78 0.95 -18.09
C ALA A 373 3.09 1.49 -19.35
N PRO A 374 2.73 2.78 -19.47
CA PRO A 374 2.11 3.31 -20.70
C PRO A 374 2.93 3.08 -21.97
N VAL A 375 4.25 3.06 -21.83
CA VAL A 375 5.18 2.86 -22.96
C VAL A 375 5.48 1.39 -23.17
N GLN A 376 5.75 0.66 -22.10
CA GLN A 376 6.32 -0.68 -22.14
C GLN A 376 5.29 -1.82 -22.15
N LEU A 377 4.07 -1.57 -21.64
CA LEU A 377 3.05 -2.58 -21.55
C LEU A 377 1.92 -2.38 -22.55
N ASP A 378 1.26 -3.48 -22.92
CA ASP A 378 0.00 -3.44 -23.65
C ASP A 378 -1.20 -3.35 -22.68
N GLU A 379 -2.42 -3.36 -23.21
CA GLU A 379 -3.69 -3.28 -22.46
C GLU A 379 -3.93 -4.45 -21.47
N ARG A 380 -3.15 -5.54 -21.62
CA ARG A 380 -3.19 -6.74 -20.76
C ARG A 380 -2.02 -6.80 -19.79
N LEU A 381 -1.33 -5.67 -19.61
CA LEU A 381 -0.11 -5.57 -18.80
C LEU A 381 1.00 -6.53 -19.25
N GLN A 382 1.01 -6.93 -20.53
CA GLN A 382 2.04 -7.74 -21.13
C GLN A 382 3.15 -6.85 -21.67
N LEU A 383 4.40 -7.26 -21.50
CA LEU A 383 5.54 -6.58 -22.12
C LEU A 383 5.41 -6.55 -23.63
N ARG A 384 5.45 -5.36 -24.23
CA ARG A 384 5.43 -5.21 -25.71
C ARG A 384 6.64 -5.87 -26.38
N SER A 385 7.80 -5.85 -25.69
CA SER A 385 9.05 -6.44 -26.14
C SER A 385 9.09 -7.97 -26.00
N ARG A 386 8.27 -8.57 -25.11
CA ARG A 386 8.38 -10.00 -24.79
C ARG A 386 7.01 -10.63 -24.54
N LYS A 387 6.44 -11.24 -25.58
CA LYS A 387 5.12 -11.84 -25.55
C LYS A 387 5.00 -12.92 -24.46
N GLY A 388 3.87 -12.93 -23.75
CA GLY A 388 3.56 -13.88 -22.67
C GLY A 388 4.22 -13.55 -21.32
N VAL A 389 4.91 -12.41 -21.20
CA VAL A 389 5.42 -11.89 -19.93
C VAL A 389 4.51 -10.75 -19.47
N HIS A 390 3.84 -10.94 -18.34
CA HIS A 390 2.93 -9.96 -17.75
C HIS A 390 3.54 -9.37 -16.48
N LEU A 391 3.28 -8.10 -16.22
CA LEU A 391 3.66 -7.46 -14.97
C LEU A 391 2.42 -7.22 -14.10
N ALA A 392 2.57 -7.37 -12.78
CA ALA A 392 1.50 -7.11 -11.82
C ALA A 392 1.99 -6.35 -10.59
N GLY A 393 1.09 -5.56 -10.00
CA GLY A 393 1.36 -4.80 -8.79
C GLY A 393 2.14 -3.51 -9.05
N GLN A 394 2.68 -2.95 -7.98
CA GLN A 394 3.26 -1.60 -7.94
C GLN A 394 4.43 -1.39 -8.93
N MET A 395 5.11 -2.44 -9.36
CA MET A 395 6.16 -2.32 -10.38
C MET A 395 5.63 -1.95 -11.77
N ALA A 396 4.34 -2.10 -12.00
CA ALA A 396 3.68 -1.71 -13.26
C ALA A 396 3.10 -0.28 -13.21
N GLY A 397 3.31 0.47 -12.14
CA GLY A 397 2.84 1.85 -11.96
C GLY A 397 1.66 2.02 -11.03
#